data_89bdf56c7dff1d0c07e5d41e3e76a37d
#
_entry.id   89bdf56c7dff1d0c07e5d41e3e76a37d
#
_cell.length_a   1.000
_cell.length_b   1.000
_cell.length_c   1.000
_cell.angle_alpha   90.00
_cell.angle_beta   90.00
_cell.angle_gamma   90.00
#
_symmetry.space_group_name_H-M   'P 1'
#
loop_
_entity.id
_entity.type
_entity.pdbx_description
1 polymer ?
#
loop_
_entity_poly.entity_id
_entity_poly.type
_entity_poly.pdbx_seq_one_letter_code
_entity_poly.pdbx_strand_id
1 'polypeptide(L)'
;MLKKYRQAFAGNAAWRFSTAGFIARLPVSMVGIGILMYVEAERGSYTIAGAVSGSISIAAAIGGPLSSRLVDKLGQHRVLPFQISIIVLCSMALVVLIPSDVPAPYLFIFSIGSGLAYPSIGALVRSRWTALLVSGPILLTAFSIESMIDELIFIVGPTIAATTSVKIHPAAPQIIAMFLLAGGGIWLASMRSTEPPINKHQGKHGKPVILQNGLIYMWGVHIAIGMFFGAVETSIIAFTKLAGQPIYGGIVMAVWAFGSLIGGFVYGGFHFKSALHNQLIVVTLLLVPATAAMVFVDSILMLALLSIAAGIGISPLLIASAAITQRRSPVGRTTEAIASMYAGIGLGFAFAAAMAGWLIDNRGTNYSFALGALATLFTFAITVIGRNKFSTEI
;
A
#
# COMPACT_ATOMS: atom_id res chain seq x y z
N MET A 1 -5.44 -2.84 29.32
CA MET A 1 -4.96 -2.91 27.93
C MET A 1 -3.53 -3.44 27.82
N LEU A 2 -2.53 -2.83 28.45
CA LEU A 2 -1.11 -3.24 28.40
C LEU A 2 -0.84 -4.73 28.70
N LYS A 3 -1.62 -5.37 29.61
CA LYS A 3 -1.46 -6.79 29.96
C LYS A 3 -1.69 -7.71 28.73
N LYS A 4 -2.66 -7.41 27.85
CA LYS A 4 -2.94 -8.20 26.63
C LYS A 4 -1.81 -8.07 25.61
N TYR A 5 -1.25 -6.86 25.43
CA TYR A 5 -0.08 -6.63 24.55
C TYR A 5 1.14 -7.41 25.03
N ARG A 6 1.42 -7.37 26.34
CA ARG A 6 2.51 -8.15 26.95
C ARG A 6 2.28 -9.66 26.79
N GLN A 7 1.04 -10.12 26.89
CA GLN A 7 0.70 -11.54 26.67
C GLN A 7 0.92 -11.97 25.21
N ALA A 8 0.61 -11.15 24.21
CA ALA A 8 0.88 -11.46 22.82
C ALA A 8 2.38 -11.71 22.56
N PHE A 9 3.25 -10.94 23.24
CA PHE A 9 4.71 -11.07 23.14
C PHE A 9 5.34 -12.01 24.17
N ALA A 10 4.58 -12.60 25.08
CA ALA A 10 5.11 -13.47 26.13
C ALA A 10 5.67 -14.81 25.64
N GLY A 11 5.38 -15.19 24.39
CA GLY A 11 5.95 -16.37 23.72
C GLY A 11 7.22 -16.02 22.93
N ASN A 12 8.30 -16.37 23.41
CA ASN A 12 9.71 -16.39 23.03
C ASN A 12 10.20 -15.85 21.65
N ALA A 13 9.45 -15.86 20.58
CA ALA A 13 9.93 -15.46 19.26
C ALA A 13 9.05 -14.40 18.57
N ALA A 14 7.90 -14.06 19.16
CA ALA A 14 6.92 -13.19 18.53
C ALA A 14 7.48 -11.79 18.24
N TRP A 15 8.17 -11.17 19.19
CA TRP A 15 8.80 -9.88 19.00
C TRP A 15 9.87 -9.89 17.90
N ARG A 16 10.61 -11.02 17.76
CA ARG A 16 11.67 -11.14 16.75
C ARG A 16 11.11 -11.13 15.33
N PHE A 17 10.10 -11.96 15.06
CA PHE A 17 9.54 -11.99 13.71
C PHE A 17 8.69 -10.74 13.40
N SER A 18 8.05 -10.11 14.39
CA SER A 18 7.34 -8.85 14.21
C SER A 18 8.31 -7.70 13.90
N THR A 19 9.44 -7.61 14.64
CA THR A 19 10.50 -6.62 14.37
C THR A 19 11.16 -6.85 13.01
N ALA A 20 11.53 -8.09 12.69
CA ALA A 20 12.06 -8.42 11.37
C ALA A 20 11.07 -8.07 10.25
N GLY A 21 9.80 -8.36 10.47
CA GLY A 21 8.71 -7.98 9.58
C GLY A 21 8.50 -6.47 9.46
N PHE A 22 8.65 -5.69 10.53
CA PHE A 22 8.64 -4.24 10.50
C PHE A 22 9.74 -3.69 9.59
N ILE A 23 11.00 -4.12 9.83
CA ILE A 23 12.17 -3.69 9.04
C ILE A 23 11.97 -4.06 7.56
N ALA A 24 11.53 -5.29 7.26
CA ALA A 24 11.30 -5.76 5.89
C ALA A 24 10.10 -5.09 5.19
N ARG A 25 9.17 -4.47 5.92
CA ARG A 25 8.01 -3.75 5.36
C ARG A 25 8.27 -2.28 5.11
N LEU A 26 9.22 -1.63 5.78
CA LEU A 26 9.56 -0.21 5.54
C LEU A 26 9.71 0.13 4.05
N PRO A 27 10.36 -0.70 3.22
CA PRO A 27 10.46 -0.49 1.78
C PRO A 27 9.12 -0.33 1.04
N VAL A 28 8.02 -0.89 1.56
CA VAL A 28 6.69 -0.78 0.91
C VAL A 28 6.30 0.68 0.71
N SER A 29 6.56 1.54 1.69
CA SER A 29 6.23 2.97 1.65
C SER A 29 7.37 3.85 1.10
N MET A 30 8.57 3.28 0.92
CA MET A 30 9.75 4.02 0.44
C MET A 30 9.96 3.88 -1.06
N VAL A 31 9.73 2.68 -1.63
CA VAL A 31 10.13 2.34 -3.00
C VAL A 31 9.38 3.17 -4.03
N GLY A 32 8.06 3.35 -3.89
CA GLY A 32 7.25 4.15 -4.82
C GLY A 32 7.75 5.58 -4.92
N ILE A 33 7.86 6.26 -3.79
CA ILE A 33 8.34 7.64 -3.67
C ILE A 33 9.81 7.73 -4.10
N GLY A 34 10.65 6.80 -3.65
CA GLY A 34 12.07 6.78 -3.96
C GLY A 34 12.34 6.67 -5.47
N ILE A 35 11.63 5.77 -6.16
CA ILE A 35 11.73 5.62 -7.62
C ILE A 35 11.20 6.87 -8.33
N LEU A 36 10.05 7.41 -7.88
CA LEU A 36 9.48 8.62 -8.47
C LEU A 36 10.49 9.79 -8.42
N MET A 37 11.05 10.04 -7.24
CA MET A 37 12.03 11.12 -7.04
C MET A 37 13.34 10.86 -7.81
N TYR A 38 13.80 9.61 -7.86
CA TYR A 38 15.06 9.26 -8.52
C TYR A 38 14.94 9.38 -10.02
N VAL A 39 13.92 8.80 -10.64
CA VAL A 39 13.70 8.90 -12.10
C VAL A 39 13.47 10.35 -12.51
N GLU A 40 12.70 11.11 -11.73
CA GLU A 40 12.47 12.52 -12.02
C GLU A 40 13.75 13.36 -11.91
N ALA A 41 14.58 13.11 -10.89
CA ALA A 41 15.84 13.83 -10.70
C ALA A 41 16.85 13.58 -11.85
N GLU A 42 16.94 12.34 -12.36
CA GLU A 42 17.91 11.96 -13.38
C GLU A 42 17.40 12.13 -14.82
N ARG A 43 16.08 11.99 -15.04
CA ARG A 43 15.47 12.00 -16.38
C ARG A 43 14.61 13.24 -16.66
N GLY A 44 14.35 14.09 -15.65
CA GLY A 44 13.57 15.32 -15.79
C GLY A 44 12.11 15.12 -16.19
N SER A 45 11.52 13.91 -15.96
CA SER A 45 10.16 13.59 -16.39
C SER A 45 9.36 12.84 -15.33
N TYR A 46 8.27 13.47 -14.87
CA TYR A 46 7.29 12.84 -14.00
C TYR A 46 6.48 11.75 -14.73
N THR A 47 6.30 11.88 -16.06
CA THR A 47 5.65 10.85 -16.89
C THR A 47 6.39 9.53 -16.78
N ILE A 48 7.71 9.54 -17.03
CA ILE A 48 8.53 8.31 -16.92
C ILE A 48 8.58 7.83 -15.47
N ALA A 49 8.75 8.75 -14.51
CA ALA A 49 8.81 8.42 -13.09
C ALA A 49 7.53 7.73 -12.59
N GLY A 50 6.36 8.29 -12.91
CA GLY A 50 5.06 7.72 -12.56
C GLY A 50 4.80 6.38 -13.26
N ALA A 51 5.18 6.25 -14.53
CA ALA A 51 5.02 5.00 -15.27
C ALA A 51 5.92 3.88 -14.71
N VAL A 52 7.18 4.16 -14.35
CA VAL A 52 8.11 3.19 -13.74
C VAL A 52 7.60 2.78 -12.34
N SER A 53 7.23 3.73 -11.48
CA SER A 53 6.65 3.45 -10.16
C SER A 53 5.34 2.65 -10.28
N GLY A 54 4.46 3.03 -11.21
CA GLY A 54 3.22 2.33 -11.50
C GLY A 54 3.45 0.91 -11.98
N SER A 55 4.46 0.66 -12.82
CA SER A 55 4.79 -0.69 -13.30
C SER A 55 5.21 -1.65 -12.17
N ILE A 56 5.93 -1.15 -11.15
CA ILE A 56 6.24 -1.91 -9.93
C ILE A 56 4.93 -2.30 -9.22
N SER A 57 3.99 -1.36 -9.09
CA SER A 57 2.72 -1.58 -8.39
C SER A 57 1.82 -2.60 -9.10
N ILE A 58 1.70 -2.52 -10.44
CA ILE A 58 0.98 -3.53 -11.23
C ILE A 58 1.61 -4.91 -11.06
N ALA A 59 2.94 -4.96 -11.22
CA ALA A 59 3.68 -6.21 -11.12
C ALA A 59 3.55 -6.82 -9.72
N ALA A 60 3.60 -6.02 -8.65
CA ALA A 60 3.40 -6.48 -7.27
C ALA A 60 1.97 -6.98 -7.03
N ALA A 61 0.96 -6.32 -7.61
CA ALA A 61 -0.44 -6.77 -7.54
C ALA A 61 -0.65 -8.16 -8.17
N ILE A 62 0.09 -8.47 -9.23
CA ILE A 62 0.08 -9.79 -9.88
C ILE A 62 0.96 -10.78 -9.12
N GLY A 63 2.17 -10.35 -8.73
CA GLY A 63 3.17 -11.16 -8.07
C GLY A 63 2.77 -11.61 -6.66
N GLY A 64 2.07 -10.77 -5.89
CA GLY A 64 1.67 -11.05 -4.51
C GLY A 64 0.89 -12.36 -4.32
N PRO A 65 -0.22 -12.60 -5.05
CA PRO A 65 -0.95 -13.86 -4.99
C PRO A 65 -0.13 -15.07 -5.45
N LEU A 66 0.72 -14.90 -6.47
CA LEU A 66 1.62 -15.97 -6.96
C LEU A 66 2.67 -16.31 -5.90
N SER A 67 3.27 -15.30 -5.30
CA SER A 67 4.21 -15.41 -4.19
C SER A 67 3.60 -16.16 -3.01
N SER A 68 2.40 -15.77 -2.57
CA SER A 68 1.71 -16.42 -1.45
C SER A 68 1.48 -17.92 -1.69
N ARG A 69 1.07 -18.31 -2.90
CA ARG A 69 0.92 -19.72 -3.27
C ARG A 69 2.25 -20.49 -3.24
N LEU A 70 3.34 -19.83 -3.66
CA LEU A 70 4.67 -20.42 -3.64
C LEU A 70 5.14 -20.64 -2.20
N VAL A 71 4.90 -19.65 -1.34
CA VAL A 71 5.19 -19.73 0.11
C VAL A 71 4.41 -20.85 0.77
N ASP A 72 3.12 -20.98 0.49
CA ASP A 72 2.28 -22.04 1.05
C ASP A 72 2.78 -23.45 0.66
N LYS A 73 3.39 -23.60 -0.52
CA LYS A 73 3.92 -24.88 -1.04
C LYS A 73 5.34 -25.18 -0.59
N LEU A 74 6.22 -24.18 -0.53
CA LEU A 74 7.66 -24.37 -0.35
C LEU A 74 8.18 -23.86 1.01
N GLY A 75 7.36 -23.07 1.72
CA GLY A 75 7.71 -22.41 2.98
C GLY A 75 8.36 -21.04 2.78
N GLN A 76 8.21 -20.19 3.81
CA GLN A 76 8.74 -18.83 3.83
C GLN A 76 10.28 -18.82 3.74
N HIS A 77 10.94 -19.75 4.45
CA HIS A 77 12.40 -19.84 4.53
C HIS A 77 13.09 -20.09 3.18
N ARG A 78 12.40 -20.69 2.20
CA ARG A 78 12.93 -20.94 0.85
C ARG A 78 12.57 -19.85 -0.13
N VAL A 79 11.31 -19.39 -0.11
CA VAL A 79 10.77 -18.47 -1.10
C VAL A 79 11.27 -17.05 -0.86
N LEU A 80 11.28 -16.60 0.40
CA LEU A 80 11.62 -15.23 0.74
C LEU A 80 13.06 -14.83 0.34
N PRO A 81 14.12 -15.62 0.63
CA PRO A 81 15.46 -15.27 0.16
C PRO A 81 15.59 -15.20 -1.36
N PHE A 82 14.91 -16.10 -2.08
CA PHE A 82 14.89 -16.09 -3.55
C PHE A 82 14.23 -14.81 -4.11
N GLN A 83 13.09 -14.41 -3.56
CA GLN A 83 12.41 -13.19 -3.94
C GLN A 83 13.27 -11.95 -3.65
N ILE A 84 13.87 -11.89 -2.46
CA ILE A 84 14.77 -10.79 -2.07
C ILE A 84 15.94 -10.69 -3.05
N SER A 85 16.55 -11.81 -3.45
CA SER A 85 17.65 -11.82 -4.43
C SER A 85 17.22 -11.20 -5.76
N ILE A 86 16.05 -11.56 -6.27
CA ILE A 86 15.50 -10.96 -7.52
C ILE A 86 15.29 -9.45 -7.35
N ILE A 87 14.67 -9.02 -6.24
CA ILE A 87 14.40 -7.61 -5.99
C ILE A 87 15.69 -6.82 -5.90
N VAL A 88 16.68 -7.32 -5.17
CA VAL A 88 17.98 -6.65 -5.03
C VAL A 88 18.66 -6.52 -6.39
N LEU A 89 18.68 -7.57 -7.20
CA LEU A 89 19.24 -7.53 -8.55
C LEU A 89 18.52 -6.54 -9.46
N CYS A 90 17.18 -6.57 -9.48
CA CYS A 90 16.38 -5.64 -10.27
C CYS A 90 16.53 -4.19 -9.79
N SER A 91 16.54 -3.96 -8.48
CA SER A 91 16.71 -2.62 -7.92
C SER A 91 18.11 -2.07 -8.16
N MET A 92 19.16 -2.91 -8.06
CA MET A 92 20.53 -2.52 -8.44
C MET A 92 20.62 -2.15 -9.92
N ALA A 93 19.99 -2.94 -10.80
CA ALA A 93 19.92 -2.60 -12.21
C ALA A 93 19.22 -1.24 -12.42
N LEU A 94 18.12 -0.96 -11.74
CA LEU A 94 17.46 0.35 -11.81
C LEU A 94 18.38 1.48 -11.32
N VAL A 95 19.10 1.29 -10.20
CA VAL A 95 20.05 2.29 -9.69
C VAL A 95 21.13 2.64 -10.73
N VAL A 96 21.60 1.68 -11.51
CA VAL A 96 22.60 1.91 -12.57
C VAL A 96 21.98 2.46 -13.86
N LEU A 97 20.79 1.99 -14.23
CA LEU A 97 20.18 2.33 -15.52
C LEU A 97 19.43 3.67 -15.52
N ILE A 98 18.90 4.11 -14.39
CA ILE A 98 18.15 5.38 -14.31
C ILE A 98 19.01 6.57 -14.74
N PRO A 99 20.25 6.76 -14.26
CA PRO A 99 21.10 7.88 -14.67
C PRO A 99 21.76 7.69 -16.04
N SER A 100 21.71 6.50 -16.63
CA SER A 100 22.31 6.23 -17.94
C SER A 100 21.33 6.57 -19.07
N ASP A 101 21.86 6.82 -20.29
CA ASP A 101 21.07 7.21 -21.48
C ASP A 101 20.28 6.04 -22.11
N VAL A 102 20.07 4.93 -21.37
CA VAL A 102 19.30 3.81 -21.91
C VAL A 102 17.85 4.18 -22.14
N PRO A 103 17.21 3.67 -23.19
CA PRO A 103 15.79 3.88 -23.44
C PRO A 103 14.90 3.44 -22.27
N ALA A 104 13.83 4.20 -21.99
CA ALA A 104 12.90 3.93 -20.89
C ALA A 104 12.34 2.47 -20.82
N PRO A 105 12.11 1.75 -21.96
CA PRO A 105 11.66 0.35 -21.91
C PRO A 105 12.54 -0.57 -21.06
N TYR A 106 13.84 -0.34 -20.97
CA TYR A 106 14.74 -1.14 -20.13
C TYR A 106 14.44 -0.94 -18.64
N LEU A 107 14.02 0.25 -18.21
CA LEU A 107 13.62 0.51 -16.83
C LEU A 107 12.38 -0.32 -16.46
N PHE A 108 11.43 -0.51 -17.40
CA PHE A 108 10.24 -1.31 -17.17
C PHE A 108 10.53 -2.80 -16.96
N ILE A 109 11.56 -3.35 -17.62
CA ILE A 109 11.94 -4.76 -17.42
C ILE A 109 12.30 -5.00 -15.94
N PHE A 110 13.15 -4.15 -15.37
CA PHE A 110 13.62 -4.32 -14.00
C PHE A 110 12.60 -3.87 -12.96
N SER A 111 11.79 -2.85 -13.24
CA SER A 111 10.69 -2.45 -12.35
C SER A 111 9.59 -3.52 -12.27
N ILE A 112 9.22 -4.13 -13.40
CA ILE A 112 8.28 -5.27 -13.43
C ILE A 112 8.88 -6.48 -12.72
N GLY A 113 10.15 -6.80 -12.95
CA GLY A 113 10.86 -7.89 -12.28
C GLY A 113 10.87 -7.71 -10.76
N SER A 114 11.18 -6.49 -10.28
CA SER A 114 11.14 -6.13 -8.87
C SER A 114 9.73 -6.28 -8.28
N GLY A 115 8.72 -5.76 -8.97
CA GLY A 115 7.32 -5.84 -8.52
C GLY A 115 6.80 -7.28 -8.44
N LEU A 116 7.02 -8.09 -9.50
CA LEU A 116 6.58 -9.51 -9.53
C LEU A 116 7.18 -10.34 -8.39
N ALA A 117 8.42 -10.05 -8.00
CA ALA A 117 9.10 -10.74 -6.92
C ALA A 117 8.73 -10.19 -5.54
N TYR A 118 7.98 -9.07 -5.43
CA TYR A 118 7.77 -8.39 -4.15
C TYR A 118 6.98 -9.25 -3.15
N PRO A 119 7.58 -9.57 -1.97
CA PRO A 119 6.94 -10.45 -0.99
C PRO A 119 5.88 -9.71 -0.18
N SER A 120 4.76 -10.37 0.08
CA SER A 120 3.71 -9.86 0.98
C SER A 120 4.11 -10.03 2.46
N ILE A 121 5.17 -9.34 2.92
CA ILE A 121 5.74 -9.52 4.27
C ILE A 121 4.67 -9.40 5.36
N GLY A 122 3.74 -8.44 5.24
CA GLY A 122 2.63 -8.29 6.21
C GLY A 122 1.75 -9.53 6.34
N ALA A 123 1.48 -10.22 5.22
CA ALA A 123 0.74 -11.48 5.23
C ALA A 123 1.57 -12.63 5.84
N LEU A 124 2.88 -12.67 5.54
CA LEU A 124 3.79 -13.66 6.12
C LEU A 124 3.90 -13.55 7.64
N VAL A 125 3.99 -12.34 8.17
CA VAL A 125 4.01 -12.08 9.62
C VAL A 125 2.68 -12.46 10.26
N ARG A 126 1.55 -12.06 9.67
CA ARG A 126 0.21 -12.42 10.19
C ARG A 126 -0.02 -13.93 10.19
N SER A 127 0.48 -14.65 9.18
CA SER A 127 0.39 -16.12 9.17
C SER A 127 1.22 -16.78 10.28
N ARG A 128 2.37 -16.18 10.67
CA ARG A 128 3.14 -16.64 11.86
C ARG A 128 2.37 -16.40 13.15
N TRP A 129 1.72 -15.26 13.30
CA TRP A 129 0.84 -15.02 14.45
C TRP A 129 -0.28 -16.05 14.54
N THR A 130 -0.91 -16.38 13.41
CA THR A 130 -1.97 -17.41 13.37
C THR A 130 -1.45 -18.80 13.71
N ALA A 131 -0.21 -19.14 13.34
CA ALA A 131 0.40 -20.41 13.68
C ALA A 131 0.84 -20.49 15.15
N LEU A 132 1.24 -19.35 15.74
CA LEU A 132 1.75 -19.29 17.10
C LEU A 132 0.63 -19.19 18.16
N LEU A 133 -0.45 -18.47 17.83
CA LEU A 133 -1.53 -18.18 18.77
C LEU A 133 -2.81 -18.90 18.37
N VAL A 134 -3.46 -19.52 19.36
CA VAL A 134 -4.80 -20.07 19.17
C VAL A 134 -5.79 -18.94 18.88
N SER A 135 -6.79 -19.20 18.04
CA SER A 135 -7.86 -18.24 17.73
C SER A 135 -8.48 -17.67 19.00
N GLY A 136 -8.59 -16.35 19.10
CA GLY A 136 -9.15 -15.68 20.26
C GLY A 136 -8.70 -14.23 20.42
N PRO A 137 -9.00 -13.61 21.58
CA PRO A 137 -8.73 -12.19 21.83
C PRO A 137 -7.24 -11.80 21.72
N ILE A 138 -6.32 -12.72 22.02
CA ILE A 138 -4.86 -12.46 21.95
C ILE A 138 -4.40 -12.35 20.49
N LEU A 139 -4.92 -13.20 19.60
CA LEU A 139 -4.63 -13.11 18.15
C LEU A 139 -5.15 -11.80 17.55
N LEU A 140 -6.34 -11.35 17.95
CA LEU A 140 -6.88 -10.05 17.53
C LEU A 140 -5.99 -8.90 18.01
N THR A 141 -5.46 -9.00 19.25
CA THR A 141 -4.51 -8.01 19.78
C THR A 141 -3.21 -8.00 18.93
N ALA A 142 -2.68 -9.17 18.54
CA ALA A 142 -1.52 -9.27 17.68
C ALA A 142 -1.77 -8.64 16.30
N PHE A 143 -2.93 -8.86 15.69
CA PHE A 143 -3.28 -8.21 14.42
C PHE A 143 -3.45 -6.70 14.55
N SER A 144 -3.95 -6.22 15.69
CA SER A 144 -4.00 -4.76 15.96
C SER A 144 -2.60 -4.16 16.06
N ILE A 145 -1.64 -4.85 16.68
CA ILE A 145 -0.23 -4.43 16.71
C ILE A 145 0.33 -4.33 15.29
N GLU A 146 0.11 -5.36 14.46
CA GLU A 146 0.60 -5.35 13.08
C GLU A 146 -0.02 -4.23 12.23
N SER A 147 -1.28 -3.88 12.49
CA SER A 147 -1.92 -2.73 11.82
C SER A 147 -1.33 -1.39 12.29
N MET A 148 -1.02 -1.24 13.58
CA MET A 148 -0.31 -0.05 14.08
C MET A 148 1.10 0.05 13.48
N ILE A 149 1.78 -1.08 13.30
CA ILE A 149 3.08 -1.14 12.63
C ILE A 149 2.95 -0.71 11.16
N ASP A 150 1.92 -1.16 10.44
CA ASP A 150 1.68 -0.74 9.06
C ASP A 150 1.47 0.79 8.96
N GLU A 151 0.69 1.40 9.86
CA GLU A 151 0.54 2.86 9.90
C GLU A 151 1.87 3.58 10.18
N LEU A 152 2.67 3.05 11.11
CA LEU A 152 3.99 3.62 11.41
C LEU A 152 4.92 3.57 10.19
N ILE A 153 4.87 2.51 9.40
CA ILE A 153 5.63 2.36 8.15
C ILE A 153 5.27 3.48 7.17
N PHE A 154 3.98 3.79 7.00
CA PHE A 154 3.53 4.86 6.11
C PHE A 154 3.77 6.27 6.65
N ILE A 155 4.01 6.44 7.96
CA ILE A 155 4.46 7.71 8.54
C ILE A 155 5.97 7.90 8.33
N VAL A 156 6.75 6.88 8.63
CA VAL A 156 8.23 6.98 8.69
C VAL A 156 8.87 6.82 7.31
N GLY A 157 8.41 5.87 6.50
CA GLY A 157 9.03 5.51 5.23
C GLY A 157 9.13 6.65 4.22
N PRO A 158 8.03 7.38 3.91
CA PRO A 158 8.07 8.51 3.00
C PRO A 158 9.03 9.62 3.44
N THR A 159 9.08 9.89 4.75
CA THR A 159 9.99 10.89 5.32
C THR A 159 11.44 10.48 5.16
N ILE A 160 11.78 9.20 5.41
CA ILE A 160 13.12 8.66 5.16
C ILE A 160 13.45 8.76 3.66
N ALA A 161 12.53 8.35 2.77
CA ALA A 161 12.76 8.38 1.34
C ALA A 161 13.03 9.79 0.83
N ALA A 162 12.16 10.75 1.13
CA ALA A 162 12.32 12.14 0.69
C ALA A 162 13.59 12.79 1.27
N THR A 163 13.85 12.59 2.57
CA THR A 163 15.02 13.18 3.22
C THR A 163 16.33 12.64 2.68
N THR A 164 16.42 11.32 2.50
CA THR A 164 17.67 10.69 2.00
C THR A 164 17.88 10.94 0.52
N SER A 165 16.82 11.03 -0.28
CA SER A 165 16.90 11.44 -1.69
C SER A 165 17.50 12.83 -1.85
N VAL A 166 17.08 13.79 -1.03
CA VAL A 166 17.50 15.19 -1.13
C VAL A 166 18.86 15.45 -0.46
N LYS A 167 19.10 14.85 0.73
CA LYS A 167 20.30 15.16 1.52
C LYS A 167 21.51 14.28 1.21
N ILE A 168 21.31 13.09 0.67
CA ILE A 168 22.39 12.13 0.42
C ILE A 168 22.58 11.97 -1.08
N HIS A 169 21.63 11.34 -1.78
CA HIS A 169 21.65 11.10 -3.21
C HIS A 169 20.25 10.67 -3.69
N PRO A 170 19.81 11.04 -4.90
CA PRO A 170 18.51 10.63 -5.41
C PRO A 170 18.25 9.11 -5.37
N ALA A 171 19.29 8.27 -5.52
CA ALA A 171 19.20 6.81 -5.43
C ALA A 171 19.20 6.27 -3.99
N ALA A 172 19.52 7.09 -2.97
CA ALA A 172 19.69 6.62 -1.59
C ALA A 172 18.44 5.92 -1.01
N PRO A 173 17.21 6.40 -1.25
CA PRO A 173 16.01 5.70 -0.78
C PRO A 173 15.92 4.27 -1.27
N GLN A 174 16.28 4.03 -2.54
CA GLN A 174 16.23 2.73 -3.18
C GLN A 174 17.27 1.77 -2.58
N ILE A 175 18.49 2.28 -2.34
CA ILE A 175 19.58 1.51 -1.75
C ILE A 175 19.23 1.14 -0.29
N ILE A 176 18.73 2.10 0.50
CA ILE A 176 18.30 1.86 1.89
C ILE A 176 17.17 0.83 1.92
N ALA A 177 16.18 0.95 1.03
CA ALA A 177 15.07 0.01 0.93
C ALA A 177 15.56 -1.42 0.64
N MET A 178 16.54 -1.60 -0.25
CA MET A 178 17.16 -2.90 -0.51
C MET A 178 17.80 -3.50 0.76
N PHE A 179 18.56 -2.72 1.51
CA PHE A 179 19.20 -3.20 2.75
C PHE A 179 18.17 -3.55 3.83
N LEU A 180 17.11 -2.74 3.99
CA LEU A 180 16.04 -3.02 4.95
C LEU A 180 15.27 -4.28 4.57
N LEU A 181 14.92 -4.45 3.29
CA LEU A 181 14.25 -5.65 2.81
C LEU A 181 15.13 -6.90 2.96
N ALA A 182 16.38 -6.82 2.54
CA ALA A 182 17.31 -7.93 2.64
C ALA A 182 17.58 -8.30 4.10
N GLY A 183 17.94 -7.35 4.94
CA GLY A 183 18.25 -7.58 6.35
C GLY A 183 17.03 -8.13 7.11
N GLY A 184 15.92 -7.42 7.07
CA GLY A 184 14.68 -7.82 7.75
C GLY A 184 14.09 -9.10 7.19
N GLY A 185 14.08 -9.26 5.86
CA GLY A 185 13.49 -10.44 5.22
C GLY A 185 14.32 -11.71 5.40
N ILE A 186 15.65 -11.63 5.32
CA ILE A 186 16.53 -12.77 5.60
C ILE A 186 16.44 -13.14 7.08
N TRP A 187 16.40 -12.14 7.97
CA TRP A 187 16.18 -12.39 9.40
C TRP A 187 14.83 -13.09 9.64
N LEU A 188 13.74 -12.63 9.01
CA LEU A 188 12.44 -13.29 9.07
C LEU A 188 12.53 -14.73 8.55
N ALA A 189 13.15 -14.96 7.39
CA ALA A 189 13.30 -16.29 6.78
C ALA A 189 14.11 -17.26 7.65
N SER A 190 15.08 -16.77 8.41
CA SER A 190 15.93 -17.61 9.30
C SER A 190 15.16 -18.19 10.49
N MET A 191 14.03 -17.58 10.90
CA MET A 191 13.22 -18.02 12.04
C MET A 191 12.24 -19.14 11.65
N ARG A 192 12.77 -20.34 11.43
CA ARG A 192 11.98 -21.52 11.01
C ARG A 192 11.03 -22.04 12.09
N SER A 193 11.34 -21.85 13.37
CA SER A 193 10.51 -22.35 14.49
C SER A 193 9.13 -21.69 14.59
N THR A 194 8.96 -20.50 14.00
CA THR A 194 7.70 -19.75 13.97
C THR A 194 7.01 -19.80 12.61
N GLU A 195 7.59 -20.50 11.65
CA GLU A 195 7.04 -20.63 10.31
C GLU A 195 5.78 -21.50 10.33
N PRO A 196 4.69 -21.09 9.64
CA PRO A 196 3.51 -21.93 9.50
C PRO A 196 3.81 -23.25 8.80
N PRO A 197 3.11 -24.34 9.13
CA PRO A 197 3.26 -25.61 8.43
C PRO A 197 2.89 -25.47 6.95
N ILE A 198 3.66 -26.17 6.10
CA ILE A 198 3.46 -26.18 4.64
C ILE A 198 2.12 -26.85 4.30
N ASN A 199 1.26 -26.15 3.60
CA ASN A 199 -0.07 -26.63 3.22
C ASN A 199 -0.06 -27.19 1.79
N LYS A 200 -0.05 -28.53 1.64
CA LYS A 200 0.02 -29.22 0.34
C LYS A 200 -1.32 -29.31 -0.40
N HIS A 201 -2.44 -28.99 0.24
CA HIS A 201 -3.78 -29.15 -0.32
C HIS A 201 -4.41 -27.78 -0.58
N GLN A 202 -4.25 -27.26 -1.79
CA GLN A 202 -5.11 -26.19 -2.31
C GLN A 202 -6.22 -26.81 -3.16
N GLY A 203 -7.46 -26.67 -2.73
CA GLY A 203 -8.63 -27.13 -3.48
C GLY A 203 -8.73 -26.47 -4.87
N LYS A 204 -9.41 -27.13 -5.81
CA LYS A 204 -9.70 -26.59 -7.15
C LYS A 204 -10.47 -25.27 -7.02
N HIS A 205 -9.92 -24.18 -7.58
CA HIS A 205 -10.56 -22.88 -7.58
C HIS A 205 -11.72 -22.85 -8.61
N GLY A 206 -12.91 -22.43 -8.14
CA GLY A 206 -14.06 -22.13 -9.00
C GLY A 206 -13.89 -20.80 -9.75
N LYS A 207 -15.02 -20.18 -10.20
CA LYS A 207 -15.02 -18.84 -10.85
C LYS A 207 -14.28 -17.81 -10.02
N PRO A 208 -13.62 -16.80 -10.65
CA PRO A 208 -12.96 -15.71 -9.93
C PRO A 208 -13.87 -15.06 -8.88
N VAL A 209 -13.34 -14.85 -7.67
CA VAL A 209 -14.13 -14.34 -6.54
C VAL A 209 -14.71 -12.97 -6.82
N ILE A 210 -14.00 -12.12 -7.56
CA ILE A 210 -14.43 -10.76 -7.91
C ILE A 210 -15.75 -10.72 -8.70
N LEU A 211 -16.10 -11.80 -9.42
CA LEU A 211 -17.35 -11.88 -10.20
C LEU A 211 -18.53 -12.40 -9.37
N GLN A 212 -18.33 -12.71 -8.09
CA GLN A 212 -19.35 -13.28 -7.23
C GLN A 212 -19.91 -12.23 -6.26
N ASN A 213 -21.17 -12.41 -5.86
CA ASN A 213 -21.82 -11.67 -4.76
C ASN A 213 -21.66 -10.13 -4.80
N GLY A 214 -21.52 -9.53 -5.97
CA GLY A 214 -21.36 -8.07 -6.12
C GLY A 214 -19.95 -7.55 -5.74
N LEU A 215 -18.96 -8.42 -5.52
CA LEU A 215 -17.58 -8.03 -5.24
C LEU A 215 -16.92 -7.21 -6.35
N ILE A 216 -17.47 -7.27 -7.57
CA ILE A 216 -17.00 -6.43 -8.69
C ILE A 216 -17.11 -4.92 -8.38
N TYR A 217 -18.17 -4.49 -7.66
CA TYR A 217 -18.30 -3.10 -7.24
C TYR A 217 -17.25 -2.73 -6.20
N MET A 218 -16.96 -3.64 -5.23
CA MET A 218 -15.88 -3.43 -4.27
C MET A 218 -14.52 -3.37 -4.96
N TRP A 219 -14.30 -4.18 -5.98
CA TRP A 219 -13.09 -4.11 -6.79
C TRP A 219 -12.96 -2.76 -7.51
N GLY A 220 -14.04 -2.26 -8.10
CA GLY A 220 -14.11 -0.91 -8.68
C GLY A 220 -13.81 0.19 -7.67
N VAL A 221 -14.35 0.10 -6.45
CA VAL A 221 -14.03 1.01 -5.33
C VAL A 221 -12.53 0.99 -5.04
N HIS A 222 -11.91 -0.19 -4.96
CA HIS A 222 -10.47 -0.30 -4.66
C HIS A 222 -9.58 0.19 -5.81
N ILE A 223 -9.98 0.01 -7.07
CA ILE A 223 -9.29 0.63 -8.22
C ILE A 223 -9.33 2.16 -8.07
N ALA A 224 -10.51 2.74 -7.79
CA ALA A 224 -10.64 4.19 -7.63
C ALA A 224 -9.85 4.73 -6.43
N ILE A 225 -9.80 4.00 -5.30
CA ILE A 225 -8.91 4.30 -4.17
C ILE A 225 -7.44 4.28 -4.62
N GLY A 226 -7.03 3.28 -5.37
CA GLY A 226 -5.68 3.21 -5.94
C GLY A 226 -5.37 4.40 -6.84
N MET A 227 -6.32 4.80 -7.69
CA MET A 227 -6.18 6.00 -8.53
C MET A 227 -5.99 7.26 -7.68
N PHE A 228 -6.75 7.40 -6.60
CA PHE A 228 -6.58 8.50 -5.67
C PHE A 228 -5.17 8.53 -5.06
N PHE A 229 -4.68 7.39 -4.56
CA PHE A 229 -3.33 7.29 -4.02
C PHE A 229 -2.26 7.66 -5.04
N GLY A 230 -2.29 7.07 -6.24
CA GLY A 230 -1.29 7.32 -7.27
C GLY A 230 -1.26 8.78 -7.74
N ALA A 231 -2.44 9.40 -7.91
CA ALA A 231 -2.53 10.79 -8.31
C ALA A 231 -2.02 11.73 -7.22
N VAL A 232 -2.51 11.59 -5.98
CA VAL A 232 -2.19 12.51 -4.88
C VAL A 232 -0.73 12.37 -4.44
N GLU A 233 -0.20 11.14 -4.33
CA GLU A 233 1.22 10.93 -3.98
C GLU A 233 2.15 11.59 -5.00
N THR A 234 1.93 11.35 -6.29
CA THR A 234 2.71 11.97 -7.36
C THR A 234 2.61 13.51 -7.33
N SER A 235 1.39 14.04 -7.09
CA SER A 235 1.14 15.48 -7.02
C SER A 235 1.82 16.14 -5.83
N ILE A 236 1.81 15.51 -4.64
CA ILE A 236 2.47 16.03 -3.43
C ILE A 236 3.97 16.15 -3.67
N ILE A 237 4.61 15.11 -4.22
CA ILE A 237 6.05 15.12 -4.50
C ILE A 237 6.40 16.20 -5.52
N ALA A 238 5.64 16.31 -6.61
CA ALA A 238 5.89 17.32 -7.62
C ALA A 238 5.66 18.75 -7.11
N PHE A 239 4.56 18.99 -6.39
CA PHE A 239 4.22 20.31 -5.85
C PHE A 239 5.32 20.80 -4.89
N THR A 240 5.77 19.96 -3.95
CA THR A 240 6.79 20.34 -2.98
C THR A 240 8.15 20.57 -3.62
N LYS A 241 8.48 19.84 -4.69
CA LYS A 241 9.70 20.08 -5.48
C LYS A 241 9.63 21.39 -6.24
N LEU A 242 8.52 21.66 -6.94
CA LEU A 242 8.31 22.92 -7.67
C LEU A 242 8.30 24.15 -6.73
N ALA A 243 7.84 23.97 -5.48
CA ALA A 243 7.92 24.98 -4.43
C ALA A 243 9.35 25.17 -3.86
N GLY A 244 10.37 24.47 -4.38
CA GLY A 244 11.76 24.54 -3.91
C GLY A 244 12.02 23.83 -2.59
N GLN A 245 11.09 23.03 -2.09
CA GLN A 245 11.16 22.37 -0.78
C GLN A 245 10.85 20.87 -0.83
N PRO A 246 11.62 20.06 -1.60
CA PRO A 246 11.30 18.66 -1.91
C PRO A 246 11.24 17.74 -0.67
N ILE A 247 11.95 18.06 0.42
CA ILE A 247 11.89 17.30 1.67
C ILE A 247 10.48 17.27 2.26
N TYR A 248 9.71 18.37 2.07
CA TYR A 248 8.34 18.44 2.59
C TYR A 248 7.38 17.47 1.90
N GLY A 249 7.74 16.91 0.73
CA GLY A 249 6.96 15.84 0.11
C GLY A 249 6.77 14.64 1.05
N GLY A 250 7.86 14.14 1.64
CA GLY A 250 7.81 13.07 2.62
C GLY A 250 7.08 13.46 3.92
N ILE A 251 7.24 14.72 4.36
CA ILE A 251 6.56 15.22 5.57
C ILE A 251 5.05 15.30 5.35
N VAL A 252 4.60 15.83 4.21
CA VAL A 252 3.18 15.89 3.86
C VAL A 252 2.58 14.49 3.75
N MET A 253 3.30 13.53 3.19
CA MET A 253 2.88 12.12 3.16
C MET A 253 2.75 11.53 4.57
N ALA A 254 3.70 11.83 5.47
CA ALA A 254 3.63 11.40 6.87
C ALA A 254 2.43 12.03 7.61
N VAL A 255 2.17 13.31 7.35
CA VAL A 255 1.01 14.04 7.89
C VAL A 255 -0.31 13.46 7.36
N TRP A 256 -0.35 13.06 6.10
CA TRP A 256 -1.48 12.35 5.49
C TRP A 256 -1.74 11.00 6.18
N ALA A 257 -0.69 10.18 6.35
CA ALA A 257 -0.78 8.91 7.07
C ALA A 257 -1.19 9.09 8.53
N PHE A 258 -0.73 10.16 9.19
CA PHE A 258 -1.16 10.52 10.55
C PHE A 258 -2.65 10.85 10.60
N GLY A 259 -3.18 11.57 9.62
CA GLY A 259 -4.62 11.79 9.46
C GLY A 259 -5.38 10.46 9.35
N SER A 260 -4.87 9.50 8.56
CA SER A 260 -5.44 8.16 8.41
C SER A 260 -5.45 7.38 9.73
N LEU A 261 -4.37 7.46 10.49
CA LEU A 261 -4.28 6.86 11.83
C LEU A 261 -5.36 7.41 12.79
N ILE A 262 -5.54 8.75 12.83
CA ILE A 262 -6.58 9.39 13.62
C ILE A 262 -7.97 8.88 13.18
N GLY A 263 -8.23 8.89 11.87
CA GLY A 263 -9.50 8.42 11.32
C GLY A 263 -9.80 6.97 11.67
N GLY A 264 -8.81 6.09 11.55
CA GLY A 264 -8.92 4.68 11.93
C GLY A 264 -9.17 4.47 13.42
N PHE A 265 -8.46 5.23 14.27
CA PHE A 265 -8.63 5.18 15.71
C PHE A 265 -10.05 5.62 16.13
N VAL A 266 -10.52 6.75 15.59
CA VAL A 266 -11.87 7.27 15.84
C VAL A 266 -12.92 6.27 15.35
N TYR A 267 -12.80 5.81 14.10
CA TYR A 267 -13.74 4.87 13.49
C TYR A 267 -13.81 3.53 14.26
N GLY A 268 -12.69 2.99 14.67
CA GLY A 268 -12.61 1.74 15.44
C GLY A 268 -13.11 1.89 16.90
N GLY A 269 -13.04 3.11 17.47
CA GLY A 269 -13.50 3.43 18.83
C GLY A 269 -15.01 3.65 18.93
N PHE A 270 -15.66 4.05 17.84
CA PHE A 270 -17.11 4.30 17.82
C PHE A 270 -17.90 3.10 17.30
N HIS A 271 -18.99 2.77 17.99
CA HIS A 271 -19.93 1.75 17.54
C HIS A 271 -21.04 2.41 16.71
N PHE A 272 -20.86 2.47 15.40
CA PHE A 272 -21.86 3.01 14.50
C PHE A 272 -23.04 2.06 14.36
N LYS A 273 -24.27 2.55 14.63
CA LYS A 273 -25.51 1.78 14.46
C LYS A 273 -25.93 1.64 12.99
N SER A 274 -25.37 2.45 12.11
CA SER A 274 -25.69 2.43 10.68
C SER A 274 -25.04 1.22 9.96
N ALA A 275 -25.70 0.72 8.92
CA ALA A 275 -25.18 -0.38 8.11
C ALA A 275 -23.85 0.02 7.44
N LEU A 276 -22.94 -0.96 7.22
CA LEU A 276 -21.60 -0.72 6.67
C LEU A 276 -21.62 0.01 5.33
N HIS A 277 -22.58 -0.27 4.45
CA HIS A 277 -22.69 0.42 3.18
C HIS A 277 -23.00 1.91 3.33
N ASN A 278 -23.82 2.30 4.31
CA ASN A 278 -24.10 3.71 4.61
C ASN A 278 -22.87 4.40 5.21
N GLN A 279 -22.12 3.71 6.07
CA GLN A 279 -20.85 4.23 6.61
C GLN A 279 -19.87 4.49 5.46
N LEU A 280 -19.75 3.55 4.51
CA LEU A 280 -18.88 3.68 3.34
C LEU A 280 -19.29 4.89 2.47
N ILE A 281 -20.60 5.10 2.22
CA ILE A 281 -21.13 6.25 1.48
C ILE A 281 -20.76 7.56 2.20
N VAL A 282 -20.96 7.66 3.51
CA VAL A 282 -20.65 8.87 4.26
C VAL A 282 -19.16 9.19 4.21
N VAL A 283 -18.31 8.18 4.43
CA VAL A 283 -16.86 8.38 4.42
C VAL A 283 -16.36 8.81 3.03
N THR A 284 -16.86 8.18 1.96
CA THR A 284 -16.49 8.56 0.59
C THR A 284 -17.00 9.95 0.23
N LEU A 285 -18.20 10.33 0.68
CA LEU A 285 -18.75 11.67 0.49
C LEU A 285 -17.90 12.75 1.19
N LEU A 286 -17.45 12.48 2.42
CA LEU A 286 -16.60 13.42 3.18
C LEU A 286 -15.19 13.56 2.57
N LEU A 287 -14.70 12.54 1.87
CA LEU A 287 -13.39 12.58 1.22
C LEU A 287 -13.37 13.50 0.00
N VAL A 288 -14.48 13.61 -0.74
CA VAL A 288 -14.56 14.39 -2.00
C VAL A 288 -14.21 15.87 -1.78
N PRO A 289 -14.78 16.63 -0.84
CA PRO A 289 -14.46 18.06 -0.69
C PRO A 289 -13.00 18.29 -0.27
N ALA A 290 -12.43 17.42 0.57
CA ALA A 290 -11.03 17.55 1.00
C ALA A 290 -10.07 17.38 -0.19
N THR A 291 -10.33 16.42 -1.06
CA THR A 291 -9.52 16.17 -2.25
C THR A 291 -9.76 17.18 -3.36
N ALA A 292 -11.00 17.67 -3.53
CA ALA A 292 -11.31 18.73 -4.46
C ALA A 292 -10.62 20.06 -4.09
N ALA A 293 -10.50 20.36 -2.79
CA ALA A 293 -9.79 21.54 -2.32
C ALA A 293 -8.28 21.50 -2.64
N MET A 294 -7.67 20.30 -2.76
CA MET A 294 -6.26 20.15 -3.15
C MET A 294 -5.96 20.72 -4.56
N VAL A 295 -6.97 20.82 -5.43
CA VAL A 295 -6.81 21.40 -6.77
C VAL A 295 -6.38 22.87 -6.71
N PHE A 296 -6.76 23.57 -5.63
CA PHE A 296 -6.52 25.01 -5.44
C PHE A 296 -5.37 25.28 -4.48
N VAL A 297 -4.55 24.27 -4.17
CA VAL A 297 -3.42 24.42 -3.24
C VAL A 297 -2.38 25.39 -3.82
N ASP A 298 -1.95 26.33 -2.97
CA ASP A 298 -0.93 27.35 -3.29
C ASP A 298 0.27 27.33 -2.34
N SER A 299 0.16 26.63 -1.21
CA SER A 299 1.19 26.57 -0.19
C SER A 299 1.35 25.16 0.41
N ILE A 300 2.55 24.85 0.88
CA ILE A 300 2.83 23.56 1.53
C ILE A 300 2.01 23.39 2.80
N LEU A 301 1.77 24.48 3.54
CA LEU A 301 0.96 24.43 4.76
C LEU A 301 -0.50 24.06 4.42
N MET A 302 -1.09 24.71 3.39
CA MET A 302 -2.44 24.37 2.92
C MET A 302 -2.50 22.91 2.46
N LEU A 303 -1.51 22.46 1.70
CA LEU A 303 -1.40 21.07 1.26
C LEU A 303 -1.36 20.10 2.45
N ALA A 304 -0.58 20.39 3.49
CA ALA A 304 -0.48 19.56 4.68
C ALA A 304 -1.82 19.48 5.45
N LEU A 305 -2.51 20.61 5.61
CA LEU A 305 -3.82 20.65 6.28
C LEU A 305 -4.88 19.87 5.50
N LEU A 306 -4.92 20.03 4.18
CA LEU A 306 -5.83 19.26 3.32
C LEU A 306 -5.47 17.77 3.29
N SER A 307 -4.19 17.44 3.40
CA SER A 307 -3.72 16.04 3.50
C SER A 307 -4.18 15.39 4.80
N ILE A 308 -4.17 16.10 5.95
CA ILE A 308 -4.78 15.58 7.19
C ILE A 308 -6.28 15.32 6.97
N ALA A 309 -7.00 16.29 6.42
CA ALA A 309 -8.45 16.17 6.19
C ALA A 309 -8.79 14.99 5.28
N ALA A 310 -8.08 14.82 4.18
CA ALA A 310 -8.23 13.67 3.30
C ALA A 310 -7.81 12.36 3.99
N GLY A 311 -6.71 12.40 4.76
CA GLY A 311 -6.19 11.24 5.51
C GLY A 311 -7.23 10.65 6.46
N ILE A 312 -7.92 11.49 7.22
CA ILE A 312 -8.96 11.05 8.20
C ILE A 312 -10.00 10.11 7.56
N GLY A 313 -10.32 10.29 6.28
CA GLY A 313 -11.27 9.42 5.57
C GLY A 313 -10.69 8.07 5.12
N ILE A 314 -9.38 7.92 5.01
CA ILE A 314 -8.76 6.74 4.36
C ILE A 314 -8.93 5.45 5.16
N SER A 315 -8.50 5.43 6.43
CA SER A 315 -8.64 4.23 7.26
C SER A 315 -10.10 3.79 7.44
N PRO A 316 -11.07 4.67 7.73
CA PRO A 316 -12.49 4.29 7.76
C PRO A 316 -12.98 3.70 6.43
N LEU A 317 -12.56 4.27 5.30
CA LEU A 317 -12.88 3.78 3.96
C LEU A 317 -12.36 2.33 3.76
N LEU A 318 -11.09 2.10 4.08
CA LEU A 318 -10.45 0.79 3.93
C LEU A 318 -11.05 -0.25 4.89
N ILE A 319 -11.34 0.13 6.14
CA ILE A 319 -11.95 -0.77 7.14
C ILE A 319 -13.37 -1.16 6.71
N ALA A 320 -14.21 -0.19 6.32
CA ALA A 320 -15.58 -0.48 5.89
C ALA A 320 -15.61 -1.34 4.62
N SER A 321 -14.76 -1.03 3.63
CA SER A 321 -14.68 -1.79 2.39
C SER A 321 -14.16 -3.22 2.60
N ALA A 322 -13.17 -3.40 3.47
CA ALA A 322 -12.68 -4.72 3.86
C ALA A 322 -13.75 -5.55 4.57
N ALA A 323 -14.51 -4.93 5.49
CA ALA A 323 -15.61 -5.60 6.20
C ALA A 323 -16.75 -6.01 5.24
N ILE A 324 -17.12 -5.17 4.28
CA ILE A 324 -18.08 -5.52 3.22
C ILE A 324 -17.53 -6.68 2.37
N THR A 325 -16.27 -6.59 1.95
CA THR A 325 -15.61 -7.64 1.17
C THR A 325 -15.63 -8.98 1.91
N GLN A 326 -15.28 -8.98 3.19
CA GLN A 326 -15.29 -10.18 4.03
C GLN A 326 -16.69 -10.80 4.12
N ARG A 327 -17.72 -10.00 4.38
CA ARG A 327 -19.12 -10.48 4.48
C ARG A 327 -19.66 -11.03 3.16
N ARG A 328 -19.18 -10.51 2.02
CA ARG A 328 -19.61 -10.92 0.69
C ARG A 328 -18.77 -12.05 0.10
N SER A 329 -17.66 -12.37 0.72
CA SER A 329 -16.78 -13.43 0.25
C SER A 329 -17.44 -14.79 0.38
N PRO A 330 -17.33 -15.66 -0.64
CA PRO A 330 -17.72 -17.05 -0.51
C PRO A 330 -16.99 -17.73 0.64
N VAL A 331 -17.64 -18.70 1.27
CA VAL A 331 -17.07 -19.47 2.39
C VAL A 331 -15.68 -20.03 2.00
N GLY A 332 -14.69 -19.79 2.84
CA GLY A 332 -13.31 -20.26 2.62
C GLY A 332 -12.50 -19.50 1.58
N ARG A 333 -13.04 -18.40 0.97
CA ARG A 333 -12.32 -17.62 -0.07
C ARG A 333 -12.13 -16.14 0.29
N THR A 334 -12.26 -15.80 1.57
CA THR A 334 -12.11 -14.41 2.06
C THR A 334 -10.73 -13.83 1.77
N THR A 335 -9.67 -14.63 1.95
CA THR A 335 -8.29 -14.19 1.68
C THR A 335 -8.10 -13.86 0.19
N GLU A 336 -8.65 -14.67 -0.72
CA GLU A 336 -8.61 -14.42 -2.16
C GLU A 336 -9.38 -13.13 -2.52
N ALA A 337 -10.55 -12.90 -1.91
CA ALA A 337 -11.32 -11.70 -2.13
C ALA A 337 -10.56 -10.45 -1.69
N ILE A 338 -10.01 -10.44 -0.48
CA ILE A 338 -9.21 -9.32 0.03
C ILE A 338 -7.97 -9.08 -0.82
N ALA A 339 -7.24 -10.14 -1.20
CA ALA A 339 -6.08 -10.01 -2.08
C ALA A 339 -6.45 -9.40 -3.44
N SER A 340 -7.62 -9.76 -4.00
CA SER A 340 -8.11 -9.18 -5.24
C SER A 340 -8.41 -7.68 -5.10
N MET A 341 -8.91 -7.22 -3.94
CA MET A 341 -9.14 -5.79 -3.66
C MET A 341 -7.81 -5.02 -3.63
N TYR A 342 -6.79 -5.55 -2.95
CA TYR A 342 -5.46 -4.92 -2.97
C TYR A 342 -4.84 -4.89 -4.37
N ALA A 343 -5.04 -5.92 -5.19
CA ALA A 343 -4.66 -5.90 -6.60
C ALA A 343 -5.35 -4.76 -7.37
N GLY A 344 -6.64 -4.51 -7.08
CA GLY A 344 -7.38 -3.36 -7.61
C GLY A 344 -6.73 -2.02 -7.24
N ILE A 345 -6.31 -1.85 -5.97
CA ILE A 345 -5.56 -0.64 -5.54
C ILE A 345 -4.27 -0.49 -6.36
N GLY A 346 -3.50 -1.56 -6.50
CA GLY A 346 -2.24 -1.53 -7.28
C GLY A 346 -2.44 -1.12 -8.73
N LEU A 347 -3.48 -1.65 -9.39
CA LEU A 347 -3.84 -1.30 -10.77
C LEU A 347 -4.25 0.17 -10.89
N GLY A 348 -5.12 0.64 -9.98
CA GLY A 348 -5.56 2.03 -9.96
C GLY A 348 -4.40 2.99 -9.70
N PHE A 349 -3.55 2.67 -8.74
CA PHE A 349 -2.33 3.43 -8.42
C PHE A 349 -1.43 3.60 -9.65
N ALA A 350 -1.13 2.51 -10.32
CA ALA A 350 -0.24 2.51 -11.48
C ALA A 350 -0.77 3.38 -12.62
N PHE A 351 -2.06 3.24 -12.94
CA PHE A 351 -2.70 4.06 -13.96
C PHE A 351 -2.64 5.54 -13.61
N ALA A 352 -3.03 5.88 -12.37
CA ALA A 352 -3.11 7.27 -11.97
C ALA A 352 -1.73 7.90 -11.72
N ALA A 353 -0.74 7.17 -11.26
CA ALA A 353 0.63 7.69 -11.12
C ALA A 353 1.23 8.07 -12.48
N ALA A 354 1.04 7.24 -13.50
CA ALA A 354 1.49 7.55 -14.87
C ALA A 354 0.72 8.75 -15.46
N MET A 355 -0.61 8.77 -15.32
CA MET A 355 -1.45 9.88 -15.81
C MET A 355 -1.16 11.18 -15.07
N ALA A 356 -0.96 11.12 -13.76
CA ALA A 356 -0.59 12.27 -12.93
C ALA A 356 0.75 12.84 -13.35
N GLY A 357 1.74 11.98 -13.59
CA GLY A 357 3.04 12.39 -14.10
C GLY A 357 2.93 13.13 -15.43
N TRP A 358 2.15 12.59 -16.38
CA TRP A 358 1.90 13.24 -17.67
C TRP A 358 1.20 14.60 -17.51
N LEU A 359 0.20 14.69 -16.62
CA LEU A 359 -0.50 15.93 -16.32
C LEU A 359 0.44 16.97 -15.72
N ILE A 360 1.34 16.58 -14.83
CA ILE A 360 2.34 17.47 -14.21
C ILE A 360 3.26 18.03 -15.28
N ASP A 361 3.83 17.19 -16.14
CA ASP A 361 4.77 17.59 -17.17
C ASP A 361 4.14 18.52 -18.23
N ASN A 362 2.84 18.36 -18.53
CA ASN A 362 2.18 19.08 -19.63
C ASN A 362 1.20 20.17 -19.19
N ARG A 363 0.65 20.11 -17.96
CA ARG A 363 -0.44 20.98 -17.52
C ARG A 363 -0.24 21.58 -16.12
N GLY A 364 0.63 20.96 -15.32
CA GLY A 364 0.92 21.38 -13.95
C GLY A 364 0.21 20.53 -12.86
N THR A 365 0.61 20.76 -11.61
CA THR A 365 0.19 19.94 -10.46
C THR A 365 -1.30 20.03 -10.15
N ASN A 366 -1.96 21.17 -10.45
CA ASN A 366 -3.40 21.35 -10.20
C ASN A 366 -4.24 20.32 -10.96
N TYR A 367 -3.87 20.04 -12.22
CA TYR A 367 -4.56 19.00 -13.02
C TYR A 367 -4.31 17.59 -12.49
N SER A 368 -3.15 17.35 -11.92
CA SER A 368 -2.84 16.07 -11.28
C SER A 368 -3.64 15.90 -9.97
N PHE A 369 -3.79 16.95 -9.15
CA PHE A 369 -4.70 16.92 -8.00
C PHE A 369 -6.16 16.73 -8.43
N ALA A 370 -6.59 17.35 -9.56
CA ALA A 370 -7.93 17.14 -10.10
C ALA A 370 -8.19 15.67 -10.47
N LEU A 371 -7.19 14.94 -10.98
CA LEU A 371 -7.30 13.51 -11.21
C LEU A 371 -7.57 12.76 -9.89
N GLY A 372 -6.90 13.14 -8.80
CA GLY A 372 -7.16 12.59 -7.45
C GLY A 372 -8.57 12.87 -6.95
N ALA A 373 -9.07 14.10 -7.15
CA ALA A 373 -10.44 14.49 -6.82
C ALA A 373 -11.48 13.72 -7.65
N LEU A 374 -11.25 13.54 -8.93
CA LEU A 374 -12.09 12.69 -9.78
C LEU A 374 -12.11 11.23 -9.30
N ALA A 375 -10.97 10.68 -8.89
CA ALA A 375 -10.89 9.32 -8.36
C ALA A 375 -11.73 9.16 -7.08
N THR A 376 -11.73 10.13 -6.17
CA THR A 376 -12.60 10.08 -4.98
C THR A 376 -14.08 10.23 -5.33
N LEU A 377 -14.43 11.05 -6.32
CA LEU A 377 -15.78 11.14 -6.84
C LEU A 377 -16.25 9.82 -7.48
N PHE A 378 -15.37 9.14 -8.22
CA PHE A 378 -15.63 7.80 -8.75
C PHE A 378 -15.82 6.77 -7.62
N THR A 379 -14.99 6.83 -6.56
CA THR A 379 -15.14 5.98 -5.38
C THR A 379 -16.54 6.16 -4.76
N PHE A 380 -16.98 7.41 -4.58
CA PHE A 380 -18.31 7.74 -4.07
C PHE A 380 -19.42 7.23 -5.01
N ALA A 381 -19.32 7.50 -6.31
CA ALA A 381 -20.32 7.09 -7.31
C ALA A 381 -20.50 5.56 -7.35
N ILE A 382 -19.39 4.81 -7.40
CA ILE A 382 -19.44 3.32 -7.40
C ILE A 382 -20.04 2.80 -6.09
N THR A 383 -19.73 3.44 -4.95
CA THR A 383 -20.27 3.06 -3.65
C THR A 383 -21.79 3.26 -3.60
N VAL A 384 -22.29 4.38 -4.13
CA VAL A 384 -23.74 4.65 -4.21
C VAL A 384 -24.45 3.69 -5.16
N ILE A 385 -23.89 3.45 -6.35
CA ILE A 385 -24.45 2.50 -7.33
C ILE A 385 -24.48 1.07 -6.76
N GLY A 386 -23.41 0.67 -6.09
CA GLY A 386 -23.25 -0.66 -5.50
C GLY A 386 -24.05 -0.90 -4.21
N ARG A 387 -24.64 0.16 -3.59
CA ARG A 387 -25.23 0.10 -2.26
C ARG A 387 -26.20 -1.08 -2.04
N ASN A 388 -27.08 -1.34 -3.00
CA ASN A 388 -28.06 -2.42 -2.92
C ASN A 388 -27.41 -3.82 -2.96
N LYS A 389 -26.24 -3.93 -3.57
CA LYS A 389 -25.43 -5.16 -3.60
C LYS A 389 -24.63 -5.35 -2.31
N PHE A 390 -24.41 -4.30 -1.54
CA PHE A 390 -23.73 -4.31 -0.25
C PHE A 390 -24.69 -4.52 0.94
N SER A 391 -25.95 -4.15 0.79
CA SER A 391 -26.98 -4.14 1.85
C SER A 391 -27.67 -5.47 2.08
N THR A 392 -27.58 -6.44 1.17
CA THR A 392 -28.26 -7.72 1.34
C THR A 392 -27.65 -8.46 2.53
N GLU A 393 -28.39 -8.57 3.61
CA GLU A 393 -28.14 -9.52 4.70
C GLU A 393 -28.23 -10.93 4.10
N ILE A 394 -27.21 -11.73 4.33
CA ILE A 394 -27.23 -13.18 4.05
C ILE A 394 -27.54 -13.86 5.36
#